data_ad712cfb6e111e03a3b1d8b8c4c5a71b
#
_entry.id   ad712cfb6e111e03a3b1d8b8c4c5a71b
#
_cell.length_a   1.000
_cell.length_b   1.000
_cell.length_c   1.000
_cell.angle_alpha   90.00
_cell.angle_beta   90.00
_cell.angle_gamma   90.00
#
_symmetry.space_group_name_H-M   'P 1'
#
loop_
_entity.id
_entity.type
_entity.pdbx_description
1 polymer ?
#
loop_
_entity_poly.entity_id
_entity_poly.type
_entity_poly.pdbx_seq_one_letter_code
_entity_poly.pdbx_strand_id
1 'polypeptide(L)'
;VSHNIETVRRLTKEVRVQAKDDRSLEVLRYLKEKGMKTKSGIMCGMGESEDEVLDTLHDLKNSGVDIVTLGQYMQPTPRHLKVANYVHPDVFAMYKREGLKLGFGYIESGPLVRSSYHAEKHL
;
A
#
# COMPACT_ATOMS: atom_id res chain seq x y z
N VAL A 1 -6.47 -13.21 0.99
CA VAL A 1 -7.31 -12.12 1.51
C VAL A 1 -6.59 -10.80 1.31
N SER A 2 -7.30 -9.81 0.81
CA SER A 2 -6.77 -8.49 0.53
C SER A 2 -7.47 -7.42 1.37
N HIS A 3 -6.68 -6.51 1.92
CA HIS A 3 -7.19 -5.34 2.62
C HIS A 3 -6.21 -4.20 2.40
N ASN A 4 -6.62 -3.24 1.56
CA ASN A 4 -5.74 -2.14 1.17
C ASN A 4 -5.77 -1.01 2.19
N ILE A 5 -4.60 -0.52 2.60
CA ILE A 5 -4.53 0.70 3.42
C ILE A 5 -4.53 1.96 2.54
N GLU A 6 -4.16 1.82 1.27
CA GLU A 6 -4.22 2.81 0.19
C GLU A 6 -3.23 3.96 0.28
N THR A 7 -2.93 4.49 1.46
CA THR A 7 -1.99 5.59 1.63
C THR A 7 -1.29 5.54 2.98
N VAL A 8 -0.36 6.46 3.22
CA VAL A 8 0.34 6.58 4.49
C VAL A 8 -0.60 7.12 5.58
N ARG A 9 -0.22 6.88 6.87
CA ARG A 9 -1.07 7.20 8.02
C ARG A 9 -1.53 8.67 8.04
N ARG A 10 -0.65 9.61 7.74
CA ARG A 10 -0.97 11.04 7.77
C ARG A 10 -2.11 11.41 6.85
N LEU A 11 -2.21 10.75 5.69
CA LEU A 11 -3.18 11.07 4.64
C LEU A 11 -4.46 10.24 4.72
N THR A 12 -4.55 9.28 5.62
CA THR A 12 -5.69 8.37 5.70
C THR A 12 -7.01 9.11 5.89
N LYS A 13 -7.04 10.15 6.71
CA LYS A 13 -8.25 10.92 6.95
C LYS A 13 -8.79 11.61 5.70
N GLU A 14 -7.91 11.99 4.77
CA GLU A 14 -8.31 12.67 3.54
C GLU A 14 -8.79 11.70 2.46
N VAL A 15 -8.31 10.47 2.51
CA VAL A 15 -8.54 9.48 1.46
C VAL A 15 -9.60 8.46 1.86
N ARG A 16 -9.64 8.06 3.12
CA ARG A 16 -10.53 7.01 3.63
C ARG A 16 -11.28 7.52 4.86
N VAL A 17 -12.49 8.01 4.64
CA VAL A 17 -13.30 8.63 5.69
C VAL A 17 -13.66 7.66 6.81
N GLN A 18 -13.91 6.39 6.48
CA GLN A 18 -14.43 5.39 7.43
C GLN A 18 -13.41 4.39 7.95
N ALA A 19 -12.21 4.36 7.40
CA ALA A 19 -11.18 3.40 7.80
C ALA A 19 -9.88 4.13 8.09
N LYS A 20 -9.36 3.95 9.28
CA LYS A 20 -8.09 4.53 9.70
C LYS A 20 -6.98 3.50 9.52
N ASP A 21 -5.75 3.99 9.34
CA ASP A 21 -4.58 3.13 9.12
C ASP A 21 -4.42 2.08 10.22
N ASP A 22 -4.50 2.50 11.48
CA ASP A 22 -4.33 1.57 12.61
C ASP A 22 -5.36 0.45 12.59
N ARG A 23 -6.61 0.77 12.23
CA ARG A 23 -7.65 -0.25 12.13
C ARG A 23 -7.39 -1.22 10.98
N SER A 24 -6.90 -0.71 9.85
CA SER A 24 -6.54 -1.55 8.72
C SER A 24 -5.42 -2.53 9.10
N LEU A 25 -4.43 -2.05 9.85
CA LEU A 25 -3.34 -2.90 10.31
C LEU A 25 -3.83 -3.97 11.28
N GLU A 26 -4.78 -3.64 12.14
CA GLU A 26 -5.40 -4.62 13.06
C GLU A 26 -6.13 -5.72 12.28
N VAL A 27 -6.88 -5.35 11.25
CA VAL A 27 -7.58 -6.32 10.40
C VAL A 27 -6.58 -7.26 9.73
N LEU A 28 -5.50 -6.72 9.17
CA LEU A 28 -4.47 -7.53 8.53
C LEU A 28 -3.80 -8.47 9.51
N ARG A 29 -3.50 -8.01 10.72
CA ARG A 29 -2.89 -8.84 11.76
C ARG A 29 -3.84 -9.97 12.16
N TYR A 30 -5.12 -9.68 12.35
CA TYR A 30 -6.12 -10.67 12.69
C TYR A 30 -6.21 -11.76 11.63
N LEU A 31 -6.25 -11.37 10.35
CA LEU A 31 -6.30 -12.32 9.24
C LEU A 31 -5.05 -13.21 9.23
N LYS A 32 -3.90 -12.64 9.51
CA LYS A 32 -2.65 -13.41 9.57
C LYS A 32 -2.66 -14.43 10.71
N GLU A 33 -3.18 -14.05 11.87
CA GLU A 33 -3.30 -14.95 13.02
C GLU A 33 -4.21 -16.13 12.72
N LYS A 34 -5.15 -15.97 11.78
CA LYS A 34 -6.02 -17.06 11.32
C LYS A 34 -5.37 -17.93 10.25
N GLY A 35 -4.11 -17.72 9.96
CA GLY A 35 -3.36 -18.52 8.99
C GLY A 35 -3.58 -18.11 7.53
N MET A 36 -4.18 -16.96 7.29
CA MET A 36 -4.46 -16.48 5.94
C MET A 36 -3.27 -15.73 5.36
N LYS A 37 -3.04 -15.89 4.05
CA LYS A 37 -2.09 -15.06 3.32
C LYS A 37 -2.74 -13.70 3.10
N THR A 38 -2.05 -12.63 3.47
CA THR A 38 -2.61 -11.29 3.42
C THR A 38 -1.91 -10.42 2.38
N LYS A 39 -2.66 -9.49 1.80
CA LYS A 39 -2.21 -8.57 0.76
C LYS A 39 -2.71 -7.17 1.08
N SER A 40 -1.86 -6.18 0.84
CA SER A 40 -2.26 -4.77 0.96
C SER A 40 -1.68 -3.96 -0.19
N GLY A 41 -2.34 -2.85 -0.52
CA GLY A 41 -1.91 -1.93 -1.57
C GLY A 41 -1.78 -0.51 -1.06
N ILE A 42 -0.77 0.17 -1.58
CA ILE A 42 -0.51 1.58 -1.30
C ILE A 42 -0.56 2.34 -2.62
N MET A 43 -1.26 3.47 -2.64
CA MET A 43 -1.24 4.39 -3.77
C MET A 43 -0.31 5.55 -3.43
N CYS A 44 0.57 5.91 -4.34
CA CYS A 44 1.56 6.96 -4.18
C CYS A 44 1.24 8.16 -5.06
N GLY A 45 1.69 9.35 -4.68
CA GLY A 45 1.40 10.57 -5.42
C GLY A 45 0.28 11.41 -4.82
N MET A 46 -0.04 11.18 -3.53
CA MET A 46 -1.06 11.92 -2.79
C MET A 46 -0.46 12.99 -1.86
N GLY A 47 0.86 13.21 -1.93
CA GLY A 47 1.54 14.16 -1.06
C GLY A 47 2.38 13.55 0.03
N GLU A 48 2.54 12.24 0.03
CA GLU A 48 3.36 11.53 1.00
C GLU A 48 4.86 11.69 0.68
N SER A 49 5.71 11.59 1.69
CA SER A 49 7.16 11.54 1.50
C SER A 49 7.62 10.09 1.32
N GLU A 50 8.84 9.91 0.80
CA GLU A 50 9.43 8.58 0.67
C GLU A 50 9.57 7.90 2.03
N ASP A 51 9.98 8.66 3.05
CA ASP A 51 10.09 8.11 4.41
C ASP A 51 8.76 7.64 4.96
N GLU A 52 7.68 8.35 4.67
CA GLU A 52 6.34 7.93 5.08
C GLU A 52 5.94 6.61 4.44
N VAL A 53 6.28 6.40 3.17
CA VAL A 53 6.01 5.14 2.50
C VAL A 53 6.85 4.01 3.11
N LEU A 54 8.11 4.27 3.39
CA LEU A 54 8.98 3.25 4.01
C LEU A 54 8.49 2.88 5.41
N ASP A 55 8.04 3.86 6.20
CA ASP A 55 7.46 3.59 7.51
C ASP A 55 6.18 2.75 7.39
N THR A 56 5.38 3.03 6.37
CA THR A 56 4.15 2.26 6.12
C THR A 56 4.49 0.82 5.75
N LEU A 57 5.54 0.60 4.97
CA LEU A 57 5.99 -0.76 4.65
C LEU A 57 6.42 -1.50 5.91
N HIS A 58 7.12 -0.83 6.83
CA HIS A 58 7.46 -1.42 8.13
C HIS A 58 6.22 -1.81 8.92
N ASP A 59 5.23 -0.93 8.98
CA ASP A 59 3.97 -1.21 9.68
C ASP A 59 3.25 -2.42 9.09
N LEU A 60 3.21 -2.52 7.77
CA LEU A 60 2.60 -3.66 7.09
C LEU A 60 3.34 -4.95 7.40
N LYS A 61 4.67 -4.92 7.38
CA LYS A 61 5.46 -6.11 7.71
C LYS A 61 5.24 -6.54 9.15
N ASN A 62 5.19 -5.60 10.08
CA ASN A 62 4.93 -5.89 11.48
C ASN A 62 3.53 -6.47 11.71
N SER A 63 2.59 -6.17 10.82
CA SER A 63 1.24 -6.73 10.88
C SER A 63 1.13 -8.09 10.19
N GLY A 64 2.22 -8.61 9.64
CA GLY A 64 2.26 -9.94 9.04
C GLY A 64 1.80 -10.00 7.59
N VAL A 65 1.80 -8.87 6.89
CA VAL A 65 1.40 -8.84 5.47
C VAL A 65 2.41 -9.60 4.63
N ASP A 66 1.92 -10.41 3.70
CA ASP A 66 2.75 -11.25 2.83
C ASP A 66 3.03 -10.59 1.49
N ILE A 67 2.07 -9.85 0.95
CA ILE A 67 2.13 -9.29 -0.40
C ILE A 67 1.77 -7.81 -0.35
N VAL A 68 2.60 -6.98 -1.02
CA VAL A 68 2.35 -5.53 -1.09
C VAL A 68 2.39 -5.09 -2.55
N THR A 69 1.46 -4.21 -2.92
CA THR A 69 1.49 -3.52 -4.21
C THR A 69 1.58 -2.02 -3.98
N LEU A 70 2.38 -1.34 -4.81
CA LEU A 70 2.49 0.11 -4.79
C LEU A 70 2.26 0.63 -6.21
N GLY A 71 1.32 1.56 -6.36
CA GLY A 71 0.97 2.10 -7.67
C GLY A 71 0.73 3.60 -7.61
N GLN A 72 0.71 4.25 -8.77
CA GLN A 72 0.44 5.69 -8.86
C GLN A 72 -1.04 5.96 -8.65
N TYR A 73 -1.32 6.90 -7.73
CA TYR A 73 -2.68 7.39 -7.56
C TYR A 73 -3.13 8.18 -8.79
N MET A 74 -4.32 7.88 -9.27
CA MET A 74 -4.96 8.62 -10.35
C MET A 74 -6.34 9.07 -9.85
N GLN A 75 -6.66 10.36 -9.97
CA GLN A 75 -7.93 10.88 -9.51
C GLN A 75 -9.08 10.23 -10.29
N PRO A 76 -9.97 9.46 -9.64
CA PRO A 76 -11.05 8.79 -10.34
C PRO A 76 -12.12 9.73 -10.88
N THR A 77 -12.47 10.76 -10.11
CA THR A 77 -13.45 11.78 -10.51
C THR A 77 -13.04 13.13 -9.90
N PRO A 78 -13.63 14.26 -10.38
CA PRO A 78 -13.32 15.57 -9.79
C PRO A 78 -13.64 15.70 -8.30
N ARG A 79 -14.42 14.78 -7.75
CA ARG A 79 -14.79 14.78 -6.31
C ARG A 79 -13.71 14.15 -5.44
N HIS A 80 -12.77 13.40 -6.05
CA HIS A 80 -11.72 12.74 -5.31
C HIS A 80 -10.52 13.67 -5.12
N LEU A 81 -9.62 13.28 -4.21
CA LEU A 81 -8.37 14.00 -4.00
C LEU A 81 -7.59 14.13 -5.31
N LYS A 82 -7.04 15.31 -5.56
CA LYS A 82 -6.21 15.53 -6.74
C LYS A 82 -4.86 14.86 -6.57
N VAL A 83 -4.29 14.44 -7.71
CA VAL A 83 -2.92 13.91 -7.74
C VAL A 83 -1.97 15.03 -7.30
N ALA A 84 -1.19 14.78 -6.24
CA ALA A 84 -0.22 15.75 -5.76
C ALA A 84 1.03 15.77 -6.64
N ASN A 85 1.45 14.58 -7.09
CA ASN A 85 2.61 14.44 -7.96
C ASN A 85 2.58 13.08 -8.67
N TYR A 86 3.30 12.98 -9.77
CA TYR A 86 3.51 11.71 -10.45
C TYR A 86 4.87 11.16 -10.03
N VAL A 87 4.83 10.05 -9.29
CA VAL A 87 6.03 9.45 -8.70
C VAL A 87 6.89 8.84 -9.80
N HIS A 88 8.19 9.15 -9.79
CA HIS A 88 9.11 8.63 -10.79
C HIS A 88 9.26 7.12 -10.67
N PRO A 89 9.39 6.39 -11.80
CA PRO A 89 9.58 4.94 -11.74
C PRO A 89 10.78 4.48 -10.90
N ASP A 90 11.83 5.28 -10.82
CA ASP A 90 13.00 4.95 -9.99
C ASP A 90 12.67 4.94 -8.50
N VAL A 91 11.73 5.78 -8.07
CA VAL A 91 11.26 5.80 -6.68
C VAL A 91 10.47 4.53 -6.39
N PHE A 92 9.62 4.10 -7.32
CA PHE A 92 8.92 2.82 -7.18
C PHE A 92 9.90 1.64 -7.11
N ALA A 93 10.97 1.68 -7.91
CA ALA A 93 12.00 0.63 -7.85
C ALA A 93 12.69 0.62 -6.49
N MET A 94 12.92 1.78 -5.90
CA MET A 94 13.51 1.88 -4.57
C MET A 94 12.56 1.30 -3.51
N TYR A 95 11.28 1.59 -3.59
CA TYR A 95 10.29 1.01 -2.67
C TYR A 95 10.28 -0.51 -2.75
N LYS A 96 10.35 -1.06 -3.95
CA LYS A 96 10.41 -2.52 -4.13
C LYS A 96 11.66 -3.09 -3.47
N ARG A 97 12.82 -2.48 -3.72
CA ARG A 97 14.09 -2.94 -3.16
C ARG A 97 14.04 -2.91 -1.63
N GLU A 98 13.57 -1.82 -1.04
CA GLU A 98 13.51 -1.70 0.42
C GLU A 98 12.47 -2.66 1.01
N GLY A 99 11.36 -2.86 0.33
CA GLY A 99 10.35 -3.82 0.78
C GLY A 99 10.86 -5.24 0.77
N LEU A 100 11.62 -5.63 -0.26
CA LEU A 100 12.22 -6.97 -0.31
C LEU A 100 13.20 -7.17 0.83
N LYS A 101 13.93 -6.13 1.23
CA LYS A 101 14.83 -6.19 2.38
C LYS A 101 14.08 -6.44 3.69
N LEU A 102 12.85 -5.96 3.78
CA LEU A 102 12.00 -6.20 4.96
C LEU A 102 11.48 -7.63 5.03
N GLY A 103 11.51 -8.36 3.93
CA GLY A 103 11.14 -9.76 3.91
C GLY A 103 9.74 -10.07 3.42
N PHE A 104 9.09 -9.16 2.68
CA PHE A 104 7.80 -9.48 2.04
C PHE A 104 7.97 -10.61 1.05
N GLY A 105 6.98 -11.51 1.00
CA GLY A 105 7.01 -12.63 0.07
C GLY A 105 6.90 -12.22 -1.38
N TYR A 106 6.18 -11.12 -1.64
CA TYR A 106 6.02 -10.57 -2.98
C TYR A 106 5.74 -9.08 -2.91
N ILE A 107 6.37 -8.32 -3.81
CA ILE A 107 6.13 -6.88 -3.97
C ILE A 107 5.99 -6.56 -5.45
N GLU A 108 4.94 -5.83 -5.82
CA GLU A 108 4.81 -5.20 -7.12
C GLU A 108 4.77 -3.69 -6.91
N SER A 109 5.64 -2.96 -7.61
CA SER A 109 5.78 -1.52 -7.43
C SER A 109 6.05 -0.87 -8.78
N GLY A 110 5.21 0.09 -9.16
CA GLY A 110 5.38 0.82 -10.42
C GLY A 110 4.18 1.68 -10.74
N PRO A 111 4.34 2.62 -11.70
CA PRO A 111 3.26 3.56 -12.04
C PRO A 111 1.97 2.91 -12.55
N LEU A 112 2.10 1.74 -13.17
CA LEU A 112 0.95 1.05 -13.77
C LEU A 112 0.38 -0.06 -12.90
N VAL A 113 0.94 -0.28 -11.71
CA VAL A 113 0.48 -1.34 -10.80
C VAL A 113 -0.88 -0.95 -10.23
N ARG A 114 -1.81 -1.92 -10.20
CA ARG A 114 -3.14 -1.80 -9.58
C ARG A 114 -3.38 -3.04 -8.73
N SER A 115 -3.70 -2.85 -7.47
CA SER A 115 -3.83 -3.98 -6.55
C SER A 115 -4.92 -4.97 -6.98
N SER A 116 -6.07 -4.48 -7.46
CA SER A 116 -7.15 -5.35 -7.92
C SER A 116 -6.80 -6.11 -9.20
N TYR A 117 -5.97 -5.50 -10.05
CA TYR A 117 -5.58 -6.10 -11.33
C TYR A 117 -4.72 -7.33 -11.14
N HIS A 118 -3.90 -7.35 -10.11
CA HIS A 118 -2.95 -8.44 -9.89
C HIS A 118 -3.39 -9.44 -8.83
N ALA A 119 -4.60 -9.32 -8.30
CA ALA A 119 -5.07 -10.18 -7.21
C ALA A 119 -5.02 -11.66 -7.57
N GLU A 120 -5.38 -12.02 -8.79
CA GLU A 120 -5.44 -13.43 -9.23
C GLU A 120 -4.06 -14.08 -9.31
N LYS A 121 -3.01 -13.30 -9.55
CA LYS A 121 -1.65 -13.83 -9.66
C LYS A 121 -1.10 -14.32 -8.33
N HIS A 122 -1.72 -13.95 -7.22
CA HIS A 122 -1.19 -14.20 -5.88
C HIS A 122 -2.07 -15.17 -5.08
N LEU A 123 -3.05 -15.73 -5.71
CA LEU A 123 -3.95 -16.71 -5.08
C LEU A 123 -3.47 -18.17 -5.28
#